data_4ba6f9f27a3bcb0037b0751b54331a55
#
_entry.id   4ba6f9f27a3bcb0037b0751b54331a55
#
_cell.length_a   1.000
_cell.length_b   1.000
_cell.length_c   1.000
_cell.angle_alpha   90.00
_cell.angle_beta   90.00
_cell.angle_gamma   90.00
#
_symmetry.space_group_name_H-M   'P 1'
#
loop_
_entity.id
_entity.type
_entity.pdbx_description
1 polymer ?
#
loop_
_entity_poly.entity_id
_entity_poly.type
_entity_poly.pdbx_seq_one_letter_code
_entity_poly.pdbx_strand_id
1 'polypeptide(L)'
;MGTYVVTGSASGMGRQAALKLRADGHTVIGVDLRDAEVVADLSTVDGRRAATAAVLVAAEGRLDGAVLAAGIGPTPGPHSPRCIFEVNYFGVVDLLMAWRIALAATENAKVVVVSSNSTTTVPLVPRRAVRAVLAGDPDKAVRAVKLFSRGAPAMAYAASKIAVARWVRRHAVTTQWAGAGIRLNALAPGAVMTPLLERQLATPREAKAIRAFPVPVGGFGDAGQLGDWMVFMLSDAADFLCGSVVFVDGGSDAYLRSGHWPARVPTSGLPLYLYRFVRYHRSRRA
;
A
#
# COMPACT_ATOMS: atom_id res chain seq x y z
N MET A 1 -20.72 13.62 4.10
CA MET A 1 -20.94 12.52 3.15
C MET A 1 -19.94 12.68 2.02
N GLY A 2 -19.17 11.66 1.69
CA GLY A 2 -18.11 11.73 0.65
C GLY A 2 -18.08 10.45 -0.19
N THR A 3 -17.38 10.50 -1.33
CA THR A 3 -17.21 9.37 -2.25
C THR A 3 -15.79 8.79 -2.13
N TYR A 4 -15.72 7.53 -1.77
CA TYR A 4 -14.45 6.81 -1.56
C TYR A 4 -14.33 5.63 -2.51
N VAL A 5 -13.13 5.37 -2.99
CA VAL A 5 -12.82 4.13 -3.71
C VAL A 5 -12.01 3.18 -2.83
N VAL A 6 -12.38 1.89 -2.84
CA VAL A 6 -11.68 0.86 -2.08
C VAL A 6 -11.31 -0.30 -3.00
N THR A 7 -10.02 -0.54 -3.21
CA THR A 7 -9.57 -1.74 -3.93
C THR A 7 -9.38 -2.91 -2.97
N GLY A 8 -9.63 -4.14 -3.42
CA GLY A 8 -9.67 -5.32 -2.53
C GLY A 8 -10.91 -5.32 -1.64
N SER A 9 -12.02 -4.77 -2.13
CA SER A 9 -13.25 -4.49 -1.39
C SER A 9 -14.10 -5.73 -1.07
N ALA A 10 -13.88 -6.84 -1.77
CA ALA A 10 -14.67 -8.06 -1.58
C ALA A 10 -14.22 -8.93 -0.39
N SER A 11 -13.02 -8.71 0.15
CA SER A 11 -12.50 -9.56 1.23
C SER A 11 -11.53 -8.84 2.18
N GLY A 12 -11.26 -9.46 3.33
CA GLY A 12 -10.22 -9.03 4.28
C GLY A 12 -10.34 -7.59 4.73
N MET A 13 -9.21 -6.90 4.83
CA MET A 13 -9.10 -5.54 5.36
C MET A 13 -9.83 -4.51 4.48
N GLY A 14 -9.76 -4.63 3.15
CA GLY A 14 -10.44 -3.74 2.22
C GLY A 14 -11.96 -3.81 2.37
N ARG A 15 -12.51 -5.03 2.52
CA ARG A 15 -13.94 -5.21 2.80
C ARG A 15 -14.35 -4.55 4.11
N GLN A 16 -13.54 -4.69 5.16
CA GLN A 16 -13.84 -4.05 6.45
C GLN A 16 -13.84 -2.52 6.34
N ALA A 17 -12.85 -1.94 5.66
CA ALA A 17 -12.82 -0.51 5.41
C ALA A 17 -14.05 -0.04 4.60
N ALA A 18 -14.43 -0.77 3.53
CA ALA A 18 -15.60 -0.45 2.73
C ALA A 18 -16.91 -0.51 3.53
N LEU A 19 -17.08 -1.53 4.39
CA LEU A 19 -18.27 -1.67 5.23
C LEU A 19 -18.37 -0.52 6.25
N LYS A 20 -17.26 -0.14 6.89
CA LYS A 20 -17.24 0.94 7.88
C LYS A 20 -17.53 2.29 7.23
N LEU A 21 -16.89 2.61 6.09
CA LEU A 21 -17.19 3.83 5.34
C LEU A 21 -18.66 3.92 4.92
N ARG A 22 -19.28 2.82 4.50
CA ARG A 22 -20.72 2.78 4.20
C ARG A 22 -21.57 2.98 5.44
N ALA A 23 -21.19 2.39 6.58
CA ALA A 23 -21.88 2.57 7.86
C ALA A 23 -21.83 4.01 8.34
N ASP A 24 -20.73 4.74 8.05
CA ASP A 24 -20.57 6.17 8.33
C ASP A 24 -21.31 7.08 7.31
N GLY A 25 -22.11 6.50 6.39
CA GLY A 25 -22.93 7.22 5.43
C GLY A 25 -22.20 7.71 4.18
N HIS A 26 -21.00 7.16 3.89
CA HIS A 26 -20.26 7.51 2.67
C HIS A 26 -20.64 6.61 1.49
N THR A 27 -20.52 7.13 0.28
CA THR A 27 -20.56 6.35 -0.96
C THR A 27 -19.23 5.63 -1.15
N VAL A 28 -19.27 4.32 -1.37
CA VAL A 28 -18.06 3.51 -1.59
C VAL A 28 -18.13 2.80 -2.92
N ILE A 29 -17.15 3.06 -3.78
CA ILE A 29 -16.94 2.36 -5.05
C ILE A 29 -15.89 1.28 -4.79
N GLY A 30 -16.34 0.02 -4.69
CA GLY A 30 -15.46 -1.13 -4.50
C GLY A 30 -14.83 -1.58 -5.83
N VAL A 31 -13.57 -1.95 -5.79
CA VAL A 31 -12.85 -2.56 -6.92
C VAL A 31 -12.26 -3.89 -6.47
N ASP A 32 -12.63 -4.99 -7.12
CA ASP A 32 -12.09 -6.32 -6.85
C ASP A 32 -12.18 -7.22 -8.09
N LEU A 33 -11.66 -8.44 -7.99
CA LEU A 33 -11.80 -9.48 -9.04
C LEU A 33 -13.23 -10.00 -9.18
N ARG A 34 -14.07 -9.81 -8.15
CA ARG A 34 -15.46 -10.26 -8.07
C ARG A 34 -16.18 -9.53 -6.94
N ASP A 35 -17.48 -9.62 -6.89
CA ASP A 35 -18.32 -9.15 -5.78
C ASP A 35 -18.05 -7.67 -5.40
N ALA A 36 -17.87 -6.81 -6.41
CA ALA A 36 -17.61 -5.39 -6.27
C ALA A 36 -18.36 -4.58 -7.33
N GLU A 37 -18.53 -3.27 -7.09
CA GLU A 37 -19.14 -2.34 -8.06
C GLU A 37 -18.34 -2.28 -9.37
N VAL A 38 -17.02 -2.38 -9.27
CA VAL A 38 -16.11 -2.46 -10.41
C VAL A 38 -15.33 -3.77 -10.34
N VAL A 39 -15.65 -4.68 -11.27
CA VAL A 39 -14.92 -5.96 -11.38
C VAL A 39 -13.78 -5.80 -12.36
N ALA A 40 -12.53 -5.95 -11.87
CA ALA A 40 -11.33 -5.78 -12.66
C ALA A 40 -10.12 -6.57 -12.15
N ASP A 41 -9.33 -7.11 -13.07
CA ASP A 41 -8.04 -7.76 -12.74
C ASP A 41 -6.89 -6.74 -12.77
N LEU A 42 -6.47 -6.29 -11.60
CA LEU A 42 -5.39 -5.34 -11.45
C LEU A 42 -3.99 -5.90 -11.80
N SER A 43 -3.87 -7.21 -12.05
CA SER A 43 -2.63 -7.80 -12.53
C SER A 43 -2.33 -7.48 -13.99
N THR A 44 -3.32 -6.99 -14.73
CA THR A 44 -3.21 -6.64 -16.14
C THR A 44 -3.29 -5.13 -16.38
N VAL A 45 -2.64 -4.65 -17.43
CA VAL A 45 -2.72 -3.24 -17.82
C VAL A 45 -4.14 -2.85 -18.21
N ASP A 46 -4.83 -3.72 -18.94
CA ASP A 46 -6.19 -3.44 -19.42
C ASP A 46 -7.19 -3.46 -18.26
N GLY A 47 -7.02 -4.37 -17.28
CA GLY A 47 -7.84 -4.38 -16.06
C GLY A 47 -7.64 -3.11 -15.23
N ARG A 48 -6.41 -2.60 -15.09
CA ARG A 48 -6.14 -1.32 -14.41
C ARG A 48 -6.77 -0.14 -15.15
N ARG A 49 -6.71 -0.12 -16.49
CA ARG A 49 -7.36 0.92 -17.31
C ARG A 49 -8.88 0.87 -17.19
N ALA A 50 -9.47 -0.33 -17.25
CA ALA A 50 -10.90 -0.52 -17.08
C ALA A 50 -11.37 -0.08 -15.69
N ALA A 51 -10.66 -0.48 -14.62
CA ALA A 51 -10.94 -0.04 -13.26
C ALA A 51 -10.85 1.48 -13.12
N THR A 52 -9.82 2.09 -13.72
CA THR A 52 -9.66 3.55 -13.71
C THR A 52 -10.87 4.25 -14.31
N ALA A 53 -11.26 3.87 -15.53
CA ALA A 53 -12.36 4.49 -16.24
C ALA A 53 -13.70 4.31 -15.49
N ALA A 54 -13.99 3.09 -15.04
CA ALA A 54 -15.23 2.78 -14.36
C ALA A 54 -15.37 3.56 -13.03
N VAL A 55 -14.29 3.65 -12.24
CA VAL A 55 -14.28 4.44 -10.99
C VAL A 55 -14.48 5.92 -11.26
N LEU A 56 -13.81 6.50 -12.26
CA LEU A 56 -13.98 7.92 -12.59
C LEU A 56 -15.40 8.26 -13.04
N VAL A 57 -16.05 7.36 -13.78
CA VAL A 57 -17.45 7.51 -14.17
C VAL A 57 -18.37 7.42 -12.93
N ALA A 58 -18.19 6.39 -12.09
CA ALA A 58 -19.02 6.18 -10.91
C ALA A 58 -18.83 7.28 -9.84
N ALA A 59 -17.64 7.90 -9.80
CA ALA A 59 -17.32 8.99 -8.88
C ALA A 59 -17.64 10.39 -9.48
N GLU A 60 -18.18 10.45 -10.69
CA GLU A 60 -18.46 11.73 -11.39
C GLU A 60 -17.24 12.66 -11.42
N GLY A 61 -16.05 12.07 -11.54
CA GLY A 61 -14.78 12.80 -11.58
C GLY A 61 -14.31 13.38 -10.24
N ARG A 62 -14.93 13.02 -9.09
CA ARG A 62 -14.60 13.55 -7.76
C ARG A 62 -14.47 12.42 -6.73
N LEU A 63 -13.34 12.39 -6.01
CA LEU A 63 -13.06 11.42 -4.95
C LEU A 63 -12.62 12.13 -3.66
N ASP A 64 -13.32 11.88 -2.56
CA ASP A 64 -12.95 12.37 -1.24
C ASP A 64 -11.85 11.52 -0.59
N GLY A 65 -11.65 10.31 -1.07
CA GLY A 65 -10.54 9.48 -0.64
C GLY A 65 -10.44 8.13 -1.33
N ALA A 66 -9.35 7.41 -1.00
CA ALA A 66 -9.08 6.10 -1.56
C ALA A 66 -8.39 5.17 -0.56
N VAL A 67 -8.78 3.88 -0.57
CA VAL A 67 -8.08 2.79 0.12
C VAL A 67 -7.56 1.79 -0.91
N LEU A 68 -6.24 1.68 -1.04
CA LEU A 68 -5.59 0.74 -1.95
C LEU A 68 -5.22 -0.52 -1.14
N ALA A 69 -6.19 -1.43 -0.95
CA ALA A 69 -6.01 -2.65 -0.15
C ALA A 69 -5.91 -3.93 -1.00
N ALA A 70 -6.16 -3.86 -2.30
CA ALA A 70 -5.93 -5.00 -3.19
C ALA A 70 -4.45 -5.45 -3.12
N GLY A 71 -4.26 -6.75 -2.97
CA GLY A 71 -2.91 -7.30 -2.89
C GLY A 71 -2.91 -8.82 -2.83
N ILE A 72 -1.82 -9.41 -3.30
CA ILE A 72 -1.57 -10.85 -3.24
C ILE A 72 -0.32 -11.13 -2.41
N GLY A 73 -0.37 -12.23 -1.68
CA GLY A 73 0.72 -12.67 -0.81
C GLY A 73 1.82 -13.44 -1.57
N PRO A 74 2.87 -13.85 -0.84
CA PRO A 74 4.00 -14.58 -1.41
C PRO A 74 3.73 -16.08 -1.62
N THR A 75 2.49 -16.52 -1.57
CA THR A 75 2.12 -17.95 -1.69
C THR A 75 2.59 -18.52 -3.02
N PRO A 76 3.27 -19.68 -3.03
CA PRO A 76 3.61 -20.39 -4.25
C PRO A 76 2.36 -20.76 -5.07
N GLY A 77 2.48 -20.79 -6.39
CA GLY A 77 1.36 -21.15 -7.26
C GLY A 77 1.31 -20.31 -8.53
N PRO A 78 0.12 -20.11 -9.11
CA PRO A 78 -0.05 -19.34 -10.34
C PRO A 78 0.38 -17.87 -10.19
N HIS A 79 0.47 -17.38 -8.95
CA HIS A 79 0.95 -16.03 -8.64
C HIS A 79 2.46 -15.98 -8.69
N SER A 80 3.02 -15.88 -9.90
CA SER A 80 4.45 -15.67 -10.11
C SER A 80 4.90 -14.33 -9.48
N PRO A 81 6.23 -14.15 -9.23
CA PRO A 81 6.75 -12.85 -8.79
C PRO A 81 6.31 -11.66 -9.64
N ARG A 82 6.04 -11.90 -10.93
CA ARG A 82 5.49 -10.87 -11.83
C ARG A 82 4.11 -10.41 -11.38
N CYS A 83 3.18 -11.33 -11.16
CA CYS A 83 1.82 -11.01 -10.72
C CYS A 83 1.84 -10.24 -9.38
N ILE A 84 2.74 -10.60 -8.46
CA ILE A 84 2.94 -9.87 -7.20
C ILE A 84 3.33 -8.41 -7.45
N PHE A 85 4.25 -8.13 -8.36
CA PHE A 85 4.61 -6.76 -8.70
C PHE A 85 3.48 -6.02 -9.40
N GLU A 86 2.79 -6.68 -10.34
CA GLU A 86 1.68 -6.08 -11.08
C GLU A 86 0.54 -5.64 -10.15
N VAL A 87 0.08 -6.51 -9.24
CA VAL A 87 -1.00 -6.17 -8.32
C VAL A 87 -0.55 -5.23 -7.22
N ASN A 88 0.54 -5.58 -6.50
CA ASN A 88 0.89 -4.88 -5.26
C ASN A 88 1.56 -3.52 -5.49
N TYR A 89 2.14 -3.27 -6.65
CA TYR A 89 2.79 -2.01 -6.96
C TYR A 89 2.12 -1.29 -8.14
N PHE A 90 2.10 -1.90 -9.33
CA PHE A 90 1.51 -1.23 -10.50
C PHE A 90 0.01 -1.03 -10.34
N GLY A 91 -0.73 -2.01 -9.77
CA GLY A 91 -2.14 -1.88 -9.42
C GLY A 91 -2.44 -0.74 -8.45
N VAL A 92 -1.47 -0.35 -7.61
CA VAL A 92 -1.60 0.81 -6.72
C VAL A 92 -1.22 2.10 -7.44
N VAL A 93 -0.06 2.13 -8.08
CA VAL A 93 0.52 3.37 -8.62
C VAL A 93 -0.25 3.86 -9.84
N ASP A 94 -0.59 2.95 -10.76
CA ASP A 94 -1.33 3.33 -11.99
C ASP A 94 -2.71 3.90 -11.66
N LEU A 95 -3.44 3.28 -10.72
CA LEU A 95 -4.74 3.76 -10.28
C LEU A 95 -4.63 5.12 -9.59
N LEU A 96 -3.69 5.29 -8.65
CA LEU A 96 -3.51 6.56 -7.94
C LEU A 96 -3.09 7.70 -8.88
N MET A 97 -2.21 7.42 -9.83
CA MET A 97 -1.81 8.43 -10.83
C MET A 97 -2.98 8.85 -11.69
N ALA A 98 -3.84 7.92 -12.08
CA ALA A 98 -5.02 8.20 -12.90
C ALA A 98 -6.14 8.91 -12.10
N TRP A 99 -6.36 8.53 -10.84
CA TRP A 99 -7.39 9.15 -9.98
C TRP A 99 -6.94 10.47 -9.35
N ARG A 100 -5.68 10.87 -9.50
CA ARG A 100 -5.12 12.04 -8.84
C ARG A 100 -5.91 13.34 -9.11
N ILE A 101 -6.42 13.51 -10.32
CA ILE A 101 -7.22 14.71 -10.66
C ILE A 101 -8.56 14.69 -9.92
N ALA A 102 -9.23 13.54 -9.86
CA ALA A 102 -10.47 13.38 -9.12
C ALA A 102 -10.29 13.56 -7.60
N LEU A 103 -9.15 13.12 -7.05
CA LEU A 103 -8.78 13.37 -5.66
C LEU A 103 -8.46 14.86 -5.40
N ALA A 104 -7.80 15.53 -6.35
CA ALA A 104 -7.50 16.96 -6.25
C ALA A 104 -8.74 17.86 -6.43
N ALA A 105 -9.84 17.32 -6.95
CA ALA A 105 -11.11 18.05 -7.08
C ALA A 105 -11.81 18.24 -5.71
N THR A 106 -11.29 17.61 -4.65
CA THR A 106 -11.72 17.81 -3.27
C THR A 106 -10.60 18.49 -2.48
N GLU A 107 -10.91 19.40 -1.57
CA GLU A 107 -9.90 20.23 -0.89
C GLU A 107 -9.02 19.44 0.12
N ASN A 108 -9.47 18.25 0.56
CA ASN A 108 -8.81 17.46 1.61
C ASN A 108 -8.93 15.95 1.38
N ALA A 109 -8.71 15.49 0.16
CA ALA A 109 -8.74 14.07 -0.15
C ALA A 109 -7.67 13.29 0.61
N LYS A 110 -8.03 12.14 1.13
CA LYS A 110 -7.12 11.28 1.89
C LYS A 110 -6.97 9.91 1.24
N VAL A 111 -5.75 9.43 1.19
CA VAL A 111 -5.41 8.15 0.54
C VAL A 111 -4.62 7.27 1.50
N VAL A 112 -5.09 6.05 1.67
CA VAL A 112 -4.42 5.01 2.45
C VAL A 112 -4.00 3.86 1.54
N VAL A 113 -2.70 3.63 1.46
CA VAL A 113 -2.13 2.51 0.71
C VAL A 113 -1.72 1.39 1.66
N VAL A 114 -2.19 0.17 1.42
CA VAL A 114 -1.81 -0.98 2.25
C VAL A 114 -0.43 -1.50 1.84
N SER A 115 0.56 -1.20 2.68
CA SER A 115 1.91 -1.75 2.62
C SER A 115 2.00 -3.07 3.40
N SER A 116 3.06 -3.28 4.19
CA SER A 116 3.26 -4.45 5.07
C SER A 116 4.46 -4.19 5.99
N ASN A 117 4.48 -4.81 7.17
CA ASN A 117 5.69 -4.86 8.01
C ASN A 117 6.85 -5.62 7.35
N SER A 118 6.59 -6.42 6.31
CA SER A 118 7.66 -7.05 5.52
C SER A 118 8.65 -6.05 4.90
N THR A 119 8.29 -4.77 4.85
CA THR A 119 9.19 -3.67 4.43
C THR A 119 10.43 -3.55 5.30
N THR A 120 10.36 -3.98 6.54
CA THR A 120 11.41 -3.84 7.55
C THR A 120 11.81 -5.17 8.19
N THR A 121 10.91 -6.14 8.22
CA THR A 121 11.12 -7.43 8.90
C THR A 121 11.69 -8.53 8.00
N VAL A 122 11.60 -8.39 6.67
CA VAL A 122 12.21 -9.34 5.73
C VAL A 122 13.65 -8.91 5.42
N PRO A 123 14.66 -9.70 5.82
CA PRO A 123 16.04 -9.37 5.55
C PRO A 123 16.41 -9.60 4.07
N LEU A 124 17.49 -8.96 3.62
CA LEU A 124 18.16 -9.21 2.35
C LEU A 124 17.30 -9.02 1.09
N VAL A 125 16.23 -8.20 1.17
CA VAL A 125 15.42 -7.87 -0.01
C VAL A 125 16.30 -7.23 -1.10
N PRO A 126 16.29 -7.74 -2.34
CA PRO A 126 17.16 -7.25 -3.40
C PRO A 126 16.90 -5.79 -3.74
N ARG A 127 17.86 -4.90 -3.44
CA ARG A 127 17.75 -3.47 -3.77
C ARG A 127 17.54 -3.23 -5.27
N ARG A 128 18.07 -4.15 -6.12
CA ARG A 128 17.88 -4.10 -7.58
C ARG A 128 16.41 -4.32 -7.98
N ALA A 129 15.71 -5.25 -7.31
CA ALA A 129 14.28 -5.48 -7.56
C ALA A 129 13.46 -4.23 -7.20
N VAL A 130 13.68 -3.66 -6.01
CA VAL A 130 12.98 -2.43 -5.57
C VAL A 130 13.23 -1.26 -6.53
N ARG A 131 14.47 -1.07 -6.99
CA ARG A 131 14.80 0.00 -7.96
C ARG A 131 14.13 -0.22 -9.30
N ALA A 132 14.10 -1.46 -9.79
CA ALA A 132 13.48 -1.83 -11.05
C ALA A 132 11.96 -1.55 -11.03
N VAL A 133 11.28 -1.97 -9.96
CA VAL A 133 9.85 -1.70 -9.77
C VAL A 133 9.58 -0.19 -9.75
N LEU A 134 10.36 0.57 -8.98
CA LEU A 134 10.23 2.03 -8.91
C LEU A 134 10.53 2.74 -10.24
N ALA A 135 11.28 2.10 -11.13
CA ALA A 135 11.58 2.60 -12.47
C ALA A 135 10.57 2.11 -13.54
N GLY A 136 9.51 1.38 -13.15
CA GLY A 136 8.51 0.88 -14.08
C GLY A 136 8.95 -0.36 -14.90
N ASP A 137 9.98 -1.09 -14.45
CA ASP A 137 10.54 -2.26 -15.16
C ASP A 137 10.26 -3.56 -14.36
N PRO A 138 9.08 -4.19 -14.56
CA PRO A 138 8.73 -5.43 -13.88
C PRO A 138 9.59 -6.61 -14.31
N ASP A 139 10.09 -6.64 -15.54
CA ASP A 139 10.92 -7.74 -16.03
C ASP A 139 12.26 -7.77 -15.31
N LYS A 140 12.89 -6.62 -15.16
CA LYS A 140 14.14 -6.49 -14.41
C LYS A 140 13.93 -6.81 -12.93
N ALA A 141 12.80 -6.44 -12.35
CA ALA A 141 12.45 -6.79 -10.99
C ALA A 141 12.31 -8.30 -10.80
N VAL A 142 11.59 -8.98 -11.71
CA VAL A 142 11.45 -10.45 -11.71
C VAL A 142 12.81 -11.12 -11.84
N ARG A 143 13.65 -10.69 -12.76
CA ARG A 143 15.02 -11.25 -12.89
C ARG A 143 15.81 -11.12 -11.59
N ALA A 144 15.70 -10.01 -10.89
CA ALA A 144 16.43 -9.76 -9.65
C ALA A 144 16.00 -10.68 -8.49
N VAL A 145 14.72 -11.08 -8.42
CA VAL A 145 14.22 -11.98 -7.36
C VAL A 145 14.34 -13.45 -7.72
N LYS A 146 14.40 -13.83 -9.01
CA LYS A 146 14.58 -15.22 -9.46
C LYS A 146 15.81 -15.90 -8.86
N LEU A 147 16.85 -15.14 -8.54
CA LEU A 147 18.05 -15.64 -7.87
C LEU A 147 17.79 -16.32 -6.51
N PHE A 148 16.65 -16.04 -5.90
CA PHE A 148 16.24 -16.63 -4.62
C PHE A 148 15.45 -17.94 -4.77
N SER A 149 15.32 -18.47 -5.99
CA SER A 149 14.64 -19.73 -6.27
C SER A 149 13.27 -19.82 -5.61
N ARG A 150 13.06 -20.79 -4.70
CA ARG A 150 11.80 -20.97 -3.97
C ARG A 150 11.41 -19.78 -3.08
N GLY A 151 12.37 -18.92 -2.70
CA GLY A 151 12.14 -17.67 -1.96
C GLY A 151 11.73 -16.49 -2.83
N ALA A 152 11.75 -16.63 -4.17
CA ALA A 152 11.45 -15.52 -5.08
C ALA A 152 10.10 -14.85 -4.85
N PRO A 153 8.97 -15.55 -4.57
CA PRO A 153 7.71 -14.90 -4.25
C PRO A 153 7.76 -14.04 -2.99
N ALA A 154 8.42 -14.50 -1.92
CA ALA A 154 8.58 -13.73 -0.69
C ALA A 154 9.44 -12.47 -0.91
N MET A 155 10.51 -12.57 -1.69
CA MET A 155 11.36 -11.44 -2.07
C MET A 155 10.59 -10.45 -2.97
N ALA A 156 9.76 -10.93 -3.91
CA ALA A 156 8.92 -10.09 -4.75
C ALA A 156 7.87 -9.35 -3.91
N TYR A 157 7.23 -10.04 -2.97
CA TYR A 157 6.27 -9.44 -2.06
C TYR A 157 6.91 -8.33 -1.23
N ALA A 158 7.99 -8.61 -0.52
CA ALA A 158 8.68 -7.61 0.29
C ALA A 158 9.20 -6.44 -0.57
N ALA A 159 9.76 -6.72 -1.75
CA ALA A 159 10.24 -5.69 -2.67
C ALA A 159 9.09 -4.80 -3.19
N SER A 160 7.92 -5.37 -3.51
CA SER A 160 6.74 -4.61 -3.94
C SER A 160 6.24 -3.68 -2.81
N LYS A 161 6.19 -4.18 -1.56
CA LYS A 161 5.76 -3.41 -0.39
C LYS A 161 6.76 -2.31 0.00
N ILE A 162 8.07 -2.56 -0.12
CA ILE A 162 9.10 -1.53 0.01
C ILE A 162 8.94 -0.47 -1.08
N ALA A 163 8.72 -0.88 -2.33
CA ALA A 163 8.59 0.03 -3.46
C ALA A 163 7.38 0.95 -3.27
N VAL A 164 6.22 0.40 -2.90
CA VAL A 164 5.00 1.18 -2.68
C VAL A 164 5.16 2.16 -1.51
N ALA A 165 5.74 1.73 -0.39
CA ALA A 165 5.99 2.61 0.74
C ALA A 165 6.95 3.76 0.37
N ARG A 166 7.99 3.48 -0.43
CA ARG A 166 8.91 4.51 -0.94
C ARG A 166 8.25 5.43 -1.95
N TRP A 167 7.37 4.91 -2.79
CA TRP A 167 6.60 5.71 -3.74
C TRP A 167 5.69 6.69 -2.99
N VAL A 168 4.93 6.22 -1.99
CA VAL A 168 4.10 7.07 -1.11
C VAL A 168 4.93 8.20 -0.50
N ARG A 169 6.04 7.87 0.16
CA ARG A 169 6.90 8.87 0.82
C ARG A 169 7.49 9.92 -0.15
N ARG A 170 7.74 9.54 -1.39
CA ARG A 170 8.30 10.46 -2.40
C ARG A 170 7.25 11.38 -2.99
N HIS A 171 6.05 10.86 -3.24
CA HIS A 171 4.99 11.60 -3.93
C HIS A 171 4.14 12.42 -2.96
N ALA A 172 3.85 11.92 -1.77
CA ALA A 172 3.01 12.58 -0.79
C ALA A 172 3.35 14.05 -0.54
N VAL A 173 4.64 14.40 -0.54
CA VAL A 173 5.15 15.74 -0.20
C VAL A 173 5.32 16.66 -1.41
N THR A 174 4.90 16.24 -2.60
CA THR A 174 5.02 17.03 -3.83
C THR A 174 3.84 18.00 -4.00
N THR A 175 4.03 19.00 -4.86
CA THR A 175 2.96 19.95 -5.23
C THR A 175 1.76 19.27 -5.88
N GLN A 176 1.99 18.15 -6.58
CA GLN A 176 0.93 17.37 -7.20
C GLN A 176 0.06 16.58 -6.22
N TRP A 177 0.51 16.36 -4.99
CA TRP A 177 -0.21 15.63 -3.94
C TRP A 177 -0.52 16.55 -2.75
N ALA A 178 0.42 16.78 -1.83
CA ALA A 178 0.17 17.67 -0.70
C ALA A 178 -0.18 19.10 -1.13
N GLY A 179 0.47 19.60 -2.20
CA GLY A 179 0.16 20.92 -2.76
C GLY A 179 -1.21 21.00 -3.42
N ALA A 180 -1.78 19.87 -3.86
CA ALA A 180 -3.13 19.74 -4.40
C ALA A 180 -4.17 19.32 -3.35
N GLY A 181 -3.84 19.41 -2.05
CA GLY A 181 -4.77 19.07 -0.98
C GLY A 181 -4.89 17.57 -0.66
N ILE A 182 -4.10 16.69 -1.31
CA ILE A 182 -4.20 15.24 -1.12
C ILE A 182 -3.24 14.77 0.00
N ARG A 183 -3.76 14.06 1.00
CA ARG A 183 -2.99 13.42 2.07
C ARG A 183 -2.75 11.95 1.73
N LEU A 184 -1.56 11.63 1.27
CA LEU A 184 -1.18 10.27 0.84
C LEU A 184 -0.33 9.59 1.92
N ASN A 185 -0.81 8.48 2.47
CA ASN A 185 -0.16 7.73 3.54
C ASN A 185 -0.18 6.23 3.27
N ALA A 186 0.61 5.47 4.01
CA ALA A 186 0.62 4.01 3.95
C ALA A 186 0.36 3.41 5.33
N LEU A 187 -0.44 2.36 5.37
CA LEU A 187 -0.62 1.47 6.50
C LEU A 187 0.24 0.21 6.27
N ALA A 188 1.03 -0.20 7.25
CA ALA A 188 1.91 -1.36 7.20
C ALA A 188 1.46 -2.43 8.20
N PRO A 189 0.50 -3.29 7.83
CA PRO A 189 0.01 -4.35 8.71
C PRO A 189 1.07 -5.42 8.97
N GLY A 190 0.94 -6.11 10.12
CA GLY A 190 1.57 -7.39 10.39
C GLY A 190 0.79 -8.57 9.82
N ALA A 191 0.86 -9.71 10.51
CA ALA A 191 0.05 -10.88 10.20
C ALA A 191 -1.40 -10.63 10.68
N VAL A 192 -2.31 -10.42 9.73
CA VAL A 192 -3.74 -10.12 9.98
C VAL A 192 -4.59 -11.28 9.48
N MET A 193 -5.54 -11.74 10.29
CA MET A 193 -6.46 -12.82 9.94
C MET A 193 -7.37 -12.36 8.79
N THR A 194 -7.09 -12.87 7.63
CA THR A 194 -7.75 -12.58 6.36
C THR A 194 -7.81 -13.86 5.53
N PRO A 195 -8.67 -13.97 4.51
CA PRO A 195 -8.66 -15.13 3.63
C PRO A 195 -7.31 -15.42 2.97
N LEU A 196 -6.45 -14.41 2.83
CA LEU A 196 -5.06 -14.59 2.38
C LEU A 196 -4.24 -15.37 3.42
N LEU A 197 -4.27 -14.94 4.68
CA LEU A 197 -3.52 -15.59 5.76
C LEU A 197 -4.08 -16.99 6.05
N GLU A 198 -5.40 -17.17 6.02
CA GLU A 198 -6.05 -18.49 6.21
C GLU A 198 -5.54 -19.51 5.20
N ARG A 199 -5.46 -19.13 3.91
CA ARG A 199 -4.88 -20.00 2.86
C ARG A 199 -3.43 -20.36 3.13
N GLN A 200 -2.62 -19.43 3.63
CA GLN A 200 -1.23 -19.69 3.99
C GLN A 200 -1.12 -20.61 5.21
N LEU A 201 -2.00 -20.44 6.20
CA LEU A 201 -2.07 -21.31 7.40
C LEU A 201 -2.55 -22.74 7.08
N ALA A 202 -3.26 -22.95 5.98
CA ALA A 202 -3.64 -24.28 5.50
C ALA A 202 -2.45 -25.12 5.01
N THR A 203 -1.31 -24.47 4.69
CA THR A 203 -0.08 -25.16 4.27
C THR A 203 0.84 -25.39 5.48
N PRO A 204 1.16 -26.64 5.90
CA PRO A 204 1.91 -26.91 7.14
C PRO A 204 3.23 -26.15 7.27
N ARG A 205 3.99 -26.03 6.15
CA ARG A 205 5.27 -25.31 6.13
C ARG A 205 5.10 -23.82 6.33
N GLU A 206 4.13 -23.19 5.66
CA GLU A 206 3.84 -21.77 5.80
C GLU A 206 3.25 -21.47 7.18
N ALA A 207 2.33 -22.30 7.66
CA ALA A 207 1.76 -22.20 9.00
C ALA A 207 2.83 -22.21 10.10
N LYS A 208 3.83 -23.11 9.99
CA LYS A 208 4.95 -23.15 10.94
C LYS A 208 5.75 -21.85 10.93
N ALA A 209 6.07 -21.32 9.75
CA ALA A 209 6.82 -20.08 9.61
C ALA A 209 6.03 -18.85 10.12
N ILE A 210 4.73 -18.79 9.82
CA ILE A 210 3.84 -17.70 10.24
C ILE A 210 3.66 -17.72 11.77
N ARG A 211 3.43 -18.88 12.38
CA ARG A 211 3.27 -19.00 13.83
C ARG A 211 4.56 -18.77 14.61
N ALA A 212 5.72 -19.00 13.99
CA ALA A 212 7.02 -18.71 14.57
C ALA A 212 7.44 -17.24 14.43
N PHE A 213 6.70 -16.45 13.64
CA PHE A 213 7.01 -15.04 13.48
C PHE A 213 6.68 -14.26 14.75
N PRO A 214 7.61 -13.43 15.28
CA PRO A 214 7.40 -12.75 16.54
C PRO A 214 6.32 -11.67 16.42
N VAL A 215 5.29 -11.79 17.24
CA VAL A 215 4.23 -10.79 17.43
C VAL A 215 4.12 -10.53 18.93
N PRO A 216 4.78 -9.51 19.49
CA PRO A 216 4.83 -9.26 20.94
C PRO A 216 3.46 -9.16 21.64
N VAL A 217 2.47 -8.59 20.97
CA VAL A 217 1.09 -8.50 21.49
C VAL A 217 0.40 -9.87 21.53
N GLY A 218 0.92 -10.83 20.74
CA GLY A 218 0.37 -12.18 20.60
C GLY A 218 -0.71 -12.30 19.54
N GLY A 219 -0.83 -13.49 18.95
CA GLY A 219 -1.86 -13.82 17.97
C GLY A 219 -1.71 -13.14 16.61
N PHE A 220 -2.82 -13.01 15.92
CA PHE A 220 -2.95 -12.34 14.63
C PHE A 220 -3.82 -11.09 14.77
N GLY A 221 -3.52 -10.04 14.01
CA GLY A 221 -4.36 -8.85 13.95
C GLY A 221 -5.75 -9.18 13.38
N ASP A 222 -6.73 -8.41 13.76
CA ASP A 222 -8.11 -8.48 13.25
C ASP A 222 -8.30 -7.56 12.04
N ALA A 223 -8.96 -8.07 11.00
CA ALA A 223 -9.20 -7.29 9.78
C ALA A 223 -10.14 -6.09 10.02
N GLY A 224 -11.06 -6.18 10.97
CA GLY A 224 -11.96 -5.10 11.38
C GLY A 224 -11.19 -3.95 12.03
N GLN A 225 -10.25 -4.27 12.93
CA GLN A 225 -9.37 -3.26 13.55
C GLN A 225 -8.50 -2.55 12.51
N LEU A 226 -8.01 -3.28 11.51
CA LEU A 226 -7.26 -2.63 10.40
C LEU A 226 -8.18 -1.74 9.56
N GLY A 227 -9.46 -2.11 9.40
CA GLY A 227 -10.49 -1.27 8.82
C GLY A 227 -10.67 0.03 9.61
N ASP A 228 -10.71 -0.02 10.94
CA ASP A 228 -10.79 1.16 11.81
C ASP A 228 -9.59 2.10 11.61
N TRP A 229 -8.37 1.53 11.53
CA TRP A 229 -7.18 2.32 11.22
C TRP A 229 -7.27 3.01 9.86
N MET A 230 -7.79 2.34 8.83
CA MET A 230 -7.97 2.94 7.51
C MET A 230 -8.98 4.08 7.55
N VAL A 231 -10.14 3.90 8.20
CA VAL A 231 -11.16 4.94 8.37
C VAL A 231 -10.60 6.11 9.17
N PHE A 232 -9.90 5.87 10.28
CA PHE A 232 -9.21 6.92 11.02
C PHE A 232 -8.23 7.73 10.14
N MET A 233 -7.41 7.06 9.33
CA MET A 233 -6.46 7.72 8.43
C MET A 233 -7.14 8.50 7.30
N LEU A 234 -8.43 8.26 7.03
CA LEU A 234 -9.26 9.02 6.09
C LEU A 234 -10.05 10.15 6.78
N SER A 235 -10.13 10.18 8.11
CA SER A 235 -10.85 11.19 8.86
C SER A 235 -10.09 12.50 9.02
N ASP A 236 -10.77 13.56 9.46
CA ASP A 236 -10.16 14.87 9.71
C ASP A 236 -9.13 14.84 10.84
N ALA A 237 -9.22 13.86 11.76
CA ALA A 237 -8.21 13.65 12.79
C ALA A 237 -6.81 13.35 12.21
N ALA A 238 -6.74 12.89 10.95
CA ALA A 238 -5.50 12.58 10.24
C ALA A 238 -5.05 13.68 9.24
N ASP A 239 -5.59 14.90 9.29
CA ASP A 239 -5.29 15.98 8.35
C ASP A 239 -3.81 16.34 8.27
N PHE A 240 -3.10 16.22 9.39
CA PHE A 240 -1.67 16.52 9.45
C PHE A 240 -0.77 15.30 9.12
N LEU A 241 -1.37 14.15 8.81
CA LEU A 241 -0.65 12.94 8.41
C LEU A 241 -0.35 12.97 6.90
N CYS A 242 0.93 13.07 6.53
CA CYS A 242 1.36 13.15 5.13
C CYS A 242 2.67 12.40 4.90
N GLY A 243 2.68 11.43 4.01
CA GLY A 243 3.85 10.62 3.68
C GLY A 243 4.27 9.64 4.78
N SER A 244 3.43 9.37 5.74
CA SER A 244 3.69 8.45 6.84
C SER A 244 3.53 6.99 6.41
N VAL A 245 4.31 6.11 7.06
CA VAL A 245 4.11 4.66 7.01
C VAL A 245 3.83 4.20 8.43
N VAL A 246 2.58 3.90 8.71
CA VAL A 246 2.09 3.54 10.05
C VAL A 246 2.10 2.03 10.21
N PHE A 247 2.91 1.52 11.13
CA PHE A 247 2.97 0.09 11.43
C PHE A 247 1.87 -0.28 12.41
N VAL A 248 1.05 -1.26 12.03
CA VAL A 248 0.00 -1.88 12.85
C VAL A 248 0.22 -3.39 12.79
N ASP A 249 1.22 -3.86 13.53
CA ASP A 249 1.80 -5.19 13.35
C ASP A 249 2.02 -5.97 14.66
N GLY A 250 1.38 -5.56 15.73
CA GLY A 250 1.52 -6.19 17.04
C GLY A 250 2.90 -6.08 17.64
N GLY A 251 3.71 -5.09 17.19
CA GLY A 251 5.05 -4.82 17.71
C GLY A 251 6.17 -5.61 17.04
N SER A 252 5.90 -6.33 15.96
CA SER A 252 6.91 -7.14 15.24
C SER A 252 8.07 -6.30 14.73
N ASP A 253 7.81 -5.15 14.12
CA ASP A 253 8.84 -4.22 13.64
C ASP A 253 9.71 -3.71 14.80
N ALA A 254 9.10 -3.28 15.88
CA ALA A 254 9.79 -2.76 17.05
C ALA A 254 10.67 -3.83 17.71
N TYR A 255 10.17 -5.07 17.81
CA TYR A 255 10.92 -6.20 18.39
C TYR A 255 12.16 -6.55 17.56
N LEU A 256 12.01 -6.65 16.24
CA LEU A 256 13.08 -7.11 15.35
C LEU A 256 14.16 -6.05 15.08
N ARG A 257 13.85 -4.76 15.25
CA ARG A 257 14.77 -3.68 14.93
C ARG A 257 14.67 -2.47 15.84
N SER A 258 14.46 -2.68 17.14
CA SER A 258 14.32 -1.63 18.14
C SER A 258 15.43 -0.55 18.09
N GLY A 259 16.67 -0.96 17.89
CA GLY A 259 17.83 -0.06 17.79
C GLY A 259 18.00 0.67 16.45
N HIS A 260 17.13 0.39 15.45
CA HIS A 260 17.22 1.00 14.11
C HIS A 260 16.11 2.03 13.84
N TRP A 261 15.46 2.51 14.85
CA TRP A 261 14.44 3.54 14.78
C TRP A 261 14.68 4.63 15.84
N PRO A 262 14.56 5.91 15.48
CA PRO A 262 14.39 6.45 14.12
C PRO A 262 15.70 6.40 13.32
N ALA A 263 15.60 6.16 12.00
CA ALA A 263 16.76 6.21 11.12
C ALA A 263 17.11 7.67 10.82
N ARG A 264 18.35 8.06 11.14
CA ARG A 264 18.88 9.39 10.83
C ARG A 264 19.14 9.55 9.32
N VAL A 265 19.18 10.79 8.85
CA VAL A 265 19.68 11.08 7.50
C VAL A 265 21.13 10.63 7.42
N PRO A 266 21.51 9.73 6.51
CA PRO A 266 22.91 9.31 6.36
C PRO A 266 23.77 10.51 5.91
N THR A 267 25.02 10.52 6.29
CA THR A 267 25.96 11.59 5.94
C THR A 267 26.05 11.85 4.43
N SER A 268 25.99 10.79 3.64
CA SER A 268 25.90 10.86 2.16
C SER A 268 24.61 11.51 1.64
N GLY A 269 23.58 11.58 2.45
CA GLY A 269 22.29 12.22 2.13
C GLY A 269 22.20 13.70 2.52
N LEU A 270 23.20 14.21 3.26
CA LEU A 270 23.21 15.58 3.78
C LEU A 270 23.13 16.66 2.68
N PRO A 271 23.85 16.58 1.54
CA PRO A 271 23.71 17.55 0.47
C PRO A 271 22.30 17.65 -0.08
N LEU A 272 21.63 16.50 -0.28
CA LEU A 272 20.25 16.47 -0.74
C LEU A 272 19.27 17.00 0.32
N TYR A 273 19.53 16.72 1.60
CA TYR A 273 18.76 17.26 2.72
C TYR A 273 18.82 18.80 2.74
N LEU A 274 20.02 19.39 2.69
CA LEU A 274 20.21 20.83 2.68
C LEU A 274 19.59 21.49 1.43
N TYR A 275 19.78 20.86 0.26
CA TYR A 275 19.15 21.33 -0.97
C TYR A 275 17.63 21.39 -0.87
N ARG A 276 17.01 20.35 -0.32
CA ARG A 276 15.54 20.29 -0.11
C ARG A 276 15.07 21.33 0.88
N PHE A 277 15.82 21.52 1.98
CA PHE A 277 15.50 22.52 3.00
C PHE A 277 15.48 23.94 2.43
N VAL A 278 16.52 24.32 1.70
CA VAL A 278 16.63 25.66 1.07
C VAL A 278 15.59 25.86 -0.03
N ARG A 279 15.30 24.80 -0.81
CA ARG A 279 14.37 24.89 -1.95
C ARG A 279 12.90 24.86 -1.52
N TYR A 280 12.58 24.40 -0.34
CA TYR A 280 11.18 24.22 0.11
C TYR A 280 10.33 25.48 -0.05
N HIS A 281 10.86 26.62 0.36
CA HIS A 281 10.14 27.90 0.26
C HIS A 281 10.03 28.45 -1.16
N ARG A 282 10.95 28.06 -2.06
CA ARG A 282 10.90 28.50 -3.47
C ARG A 282 9.85 27.76 -4.27
N SER A 283 9.59 26.48 -3.99
CA SER A 283 8.60 25.65 -4.68
C SER A 283 7.13 25.94 -4.31
N ARG A 284 6.88 26.70 -3.24
CA ARG A 284 5.53 27.13 -2.83
C ARG A 284 5.13 28.51 -3.34
N ARG A 285 6.09 29.25 -3.92
CA ARG A 285 5.86 30.62 -4.45
C ARG A 285 5.70 30.64 -5.97
N ALA A 286 5.86 29.49 -6.63
CA ALA A 286 5.60 29.25 -8.05
C ALA A 286 4.36 28.38 -8.23
#